data_400c5cb78d18f66c0bd4203b91ea1d1d
#
_entry.id   400c5cb78d18f66c0bd4203b91ea1d1d
#
_cell.length_a   1.000
_cell.length_b   1.000
_cell.length_c   1.000
_cell.angle_alpha   90.00
_cell.angle_beta   90.00
_cell.angle_gamma   90.00
#
_symmetry.space_group_name_H-M   'P 1'
#
loop_
_entity.id
_entity.type
_entity.pdbx_description
1 polymer ?
#
loop_
_entity_poly.entity_id
_entity_poly.type
_entity_poly.pdbx_seq_one_letter_code
_entity_poly.pdbx_strand_id
1 'polypeptide(L)'
;MALVLRPIGAALWVVDPDAKLTLEFGRIVEHRESVTAETSVTSEDFGEVHLARINLVSTIGKQQFARACGDVYPALDWRPVIDGACKLVLRHLRTGTPSRPLVAAPPTGTRWSVDGLIPKGMTTVIFGDGGAGKSMLALSLAVSGILGQPLSDRWAPAEVDRVLYLDWEADQATHEERLWSLTVGRETIPAGAILYRPLFRPLV
;
A
#
# COMPACT_ATOMS: atom_id res chain seq x y z
N MET A 1 -7.19 0.77 30.69
CA MET A 1 -6.45 0.57 29.43
C MET A 1 -7.41 0.01 28.38
N ALA A 2 -7.88 0.82 27.47
CA ALA A 2 -8.83 0.45 26.43
C ALA A 2 -8.14 0.51 25.06
N LEU A 3 -7.41 -0.56 24.69
CA LEU A 3 -6.78 -0.66 23.39
C LEU A 3 -7.81 -0.80 22.27
N VAL A 4 -7.71 0.05 21.26
CA VAL A 4 -8.59 0.06 20.08
C VAL A 4 -7.77 -0.19 18.82
N LEU A 5 -8.15 -1.19 18.03
CA LEU A 5 -7.50 -1.49 16.75
C LEU A 5 -8.17 -0.73 15.61
N ARG A 6 -7.37 -0.11 14.75
CA ARG A 6 -7.81 0.62 13.54
C ARG A 6 -6.97 0.19 12.35
N PRO A 7 -7.56 -0.42 11.30
CA PRO A 7 -6.86 -0.63 10.04
C PRO A 7 -6.67 0.70 9.31
N ILE A 8 -5.43 1.02 8.93
CA ILE A 8 -5.08 2.25 8.18
C ILE A 8 -4.16 1.87 7.01
N GLY A 9 -4.71 1.85 5.81
CA GLY A 9 -3.98 1.38 4.63
C GLY A 9 -3.55 -0.08 4.78
N ALA A 10 -2.26 -0.35 4.63
CA ALA A 10 -1.66 -1.68 4.80
C ALA A 10 -1.17 -1.95 6.24
N ALA A 11 -1.33 -1.01 7.16
CA ALA A 11 -0.91 -1.13 8.55
C ALA A 11 -2.11 -1.30 9.50
N LEU A 12 -1.84 -1.92 10.66
CA LEU A 12 -2.80 -2.02 11.76
C LEU A 12 -2.31 -1.14 12.91
N TRP A 13 -3.13 -0.21 13.32
CA TRP A 13 -2.84 0.70 14.42
C TRP A 13 -3.61 0.26 15.66
N VAL A 14 -2.90 0.16 16.77
CA VAL A 14 -3.51 -0.06 18.09
C VAL A 14 -3.29 1.19 18.93
N VAL A 15 -4.38 1.83 19.30
CA VAL A 15 -4.36 3.09 20.04
C VAL A 15 -4.83 2.85 21.46
N ASP A 16 -4.10 3.36 22.43
CA ASP A 16 -4.54 3.52 23.81
C ASP A 16 -4.83 5.01 24.06
N PRO A 17 -6.11 5.43 24.03
CA PRO A 17 -6.45 6.83 24.20
C PRO A 17 -6.19 7.33 25.64
N ASP A 18 -6.24 6.44 26.64
CA ASP A 18 -6.02 6.81 28.05
C ASP A 18 -4.53 7.09 28.30
N ALA A 19 -3.65 6.27 27.71
CA ALA A 19 -2.20 6.43 27.80
C ALA A 19 -1.61 7.28 26.67
N LYS A 20 -2.44 7.77 25.74
CA LYS A 20 -2.03 8.56 24.57
C LYS A 20 -0.94 7.87 23.75
N LEU A 21 -1.09 6.57 23.52
CA LEU A 21 -0.15 5.74 22.80
C LEU A 21 -0.73 5.27 21.48
N THR A 22 0.13 5.21 20.47
CA THR A 22 -0.14 4.56 19.20
C THR A 22 0.93 3.53 18.91
N LEU A 23 0.51 2.30 18.65
CA LEU A 23 1.35 1.22 18.16
C LEU A 23 0.96 0.92 16.72
N GLU A 24 1.87 1.14 15.79
CA GLU A 24 1.67 0.82 14.37
C GLU A 24 2.35 -0.51 14.06
N PHE A 25 1.60 -1.43 13.45
CA PHE A 25 2.07 -2.72 12.96
C PHE A 25 2.02 -2.71 11.43
N GLY A 26 3.18 -2.50 10.82
CA GLY A 26 3.38 -2.52 9.37
C GLY A 26 4.12 -3.76 8.90
N ARG A 27 4.17 -3.97 7.58
CA ARG A 27 4.90 -5.07 6.94
C ARG A 27 4.68 -6.41 7.64
N ILE A 28 3.41 -6.72 7.89
CA ILE A 28 3.02 -7.95 8.58
C ILE A 28 3.27 -9.12 7.63
N VAL A 29 4.04 -10.11 8.11
CA VAL A 29 4.34 -11.34 7.38
C VAL A 29 3.93 -12.52 8.22
N GLU A 30 3.03 -13.35 7.67
CA GLU A 30 2.54 -14.55 8.32
C GLU A 30 3.23 -15.79 7.74
N HIS A 31 3.82 -16.58 8.60
CA HIS A 31 4.36 -17.91 8.32
C HIS A 31 3.62 -18.94 9.17
N ARG A 32 3.82 -20.26 8.89
CA ARG A 32 3.08 -21.33 9.56
C ARG A 32 3.08 -21.22 11.09
N GLU A 33 4.18 -20.81 11.70
CA GLU A 33 4.36 -20.78 13.17
C GLU A 33 4.69 -19.39 13.72
N SER A 34 4.77 -18.38 12.88
CA SER A 34 5.16 -17.03 13.31
C SER A 34 4.39 -15.96 12.54
N VAL A 35 4.08 -14.88 13.22
CA VAL A 35 3.57 -13.65 12.64
C VAL A 35 4.52 -12.53 13.04
N THR A 36 5.22 -11.95 12.07
CA THR A 36 6.16 -10.87 12.32
C THR A 36 5.63 -9.55 11.77
N ALA A 37 5.87 -8.47 12.47
CA ALA A 37 5.54 -7.12 12.03
C ALA A 37 6.68 -6.16 12.35
N GLU A 38 6.87 -5.14 11.51
CA GLU A 38 7.62 -3.96 11.87
C GLU A 38 6.71 -3.10 12.73
N THR A 39 7.10 -2.88 13.98
CA THR A 39 6.24 -2.23 14.97
C THR A 39 6.91 -0.97 15.47
N SER A 40 6.23 0.16 15.32
CA SER A 40 6.61 1.43 15.95
C SER A 40 5.67 1.75 17.10
N VAL A 41 6.21 2.40 18.10
CA VAL A 41 5.48 2.91 19.27
C VAL A 41 5.70 4.40 19.38
N THR A 42 4.62 5.16 19.44
CA THR A 42 4.63 6.61 19.58
C THR A 42 3.75 7.03 20.74
N SER A 43 4.23 7.95 21.54
CA SER A 43 3.46 8.63 22.60
C SER A 43 3.21 10.08 22.18
N GLU A 44 2.01 10.60 22.43
CA GLU A 44 1.72 12.02 22.18
C GLU A 44 2.56 12.95 23.07
N ASP A 45 2.89 12.49 24.28
CA ASP A 45 3.63 13.29 25.26
C ASP A 45 5.16 13.18 25.09
N PHE A 46 5.67 12.07 24.48
CA PHE A 46 7.10 11.78 24.39
C PHE A 46 7.63 11.75 22.94
N GLY A 47 6.78 11.48 21.97
CA GLY A 47 7.17 11.20 20.58
C GLY A 47 7.45 9.72 20.34
N GLU A 48 8.39 9.41 19.44
CA GLU A 48 8.75 8.02 19.11
C GLU A 48 9.46 7.37 20.29
N VAL A 49 8.91 6.25 20.77
CA VAL A 49 9.44 5.46 21.90
C VAL A 49 10.36 4.36 21.40
N HIS A 50 9.91 3.57 20.43
CA HIS A 50 10.68 2.44 19.91
C HIS A 50 10.16 1.97 18.54
N LEU A 51 11.09 1.49 17.70
CA LEU A 51 10.81 0.87 16.42
C LEU A 51 11.65 -0.40 16.27
N ALA A 52 11.01 -1.55 16.11
CA ALA A 52 11.69 -2.81 15.78
C ALA A 52 10.76 -3.82 15.13
N ARG A 53 11.33 -4.85 14.51
CA ARG A 53 10.59 -6.01 14.04
C ARG A 53 10.33 -6.98 15.17
N ILE A 54 9.06 -7.32 15.40
CA ILE A 54 8.63 -8.21 16.49
C ILE A 54 7.91 -9.44 15.93
N ASN A 55 8.11 -10.59 16.57
CA ASN A 55 7.25 -11.75 16.37
C ASN A 55 6.08 -11.69 17.36
N LEU A 56 4.88 -11.45 16.86
CA LEU A 56 3.66 -11.23 17.65
C LEU A 56 3.22 -12.45 18.45
N VAL A 57 3.65 -13.65 18.05
CA VAL A 57 3.34 -14.91 18.74
C VAL A 57 4.36 -15.21 19.83
N SER A 58 5.59 -14.74 19.69
CA SER A 58 6.70 -15.03 20.62
C SER A 58 6.57 -14.28 21.95
N THR A 59 6.49 -15.01 23.04
CA THR A 59 6.51 -14.42 24.39
C THR A 59 7.82 -13.69 24.67
N ILE A 60 8.95 -14.28 24.26
CA ILE A 60 10.29 -13.68 24.45
C ILE A 60 10.42 -12.40 23.64
N GLY A 61 10.02 -12.41 22.37
CA GLY A 61 10.08 -11.22 21.52
C GLY A 61 9.24 -10.07 22.06
N LYS A 62 8.04 -10.34 22.54
CA LYS A 62 7.18 -9.34 23.18
C LYS A 62 7.78 -8.78 24.47
N GLN A 63 8.41 -9.63 25.29
CA GLN A 63 9.07 -9.18 26.52
C GLN A 63 10.28 -8.30 26.22
N GLN A 64 11.11 -8.66 25.25
CA GLN A 64 12.26 -7.86 24.84
C GLN A 64 11.82 -6.49 24.29
N PHE A 65 10.79 -6.47 23.46
CA PHE A 65 10.23 -5.24 22.91
C PHE A 65 9.65 -4.34 24.01
N ALA A 66 8.87 -4.91 24.94
CA ALA A 66 8.31 -4.18 26.08
C ALA A 66 9.41 -3.60 26.99
N ARG A 67 10.51 -4.35 27.20
CA ARG A 67 11.66 -3.86 27.96
C ARG A 67 12.33 -2.68 27.26
N ALA A 68 12.58 -2.79 25.95
CA ALA A 68 13.18 -1.69 25.18
C ALA A 68 12.30 -0.42 25.21
N CYS A 69 10.98 -0.54 25.16
CA CYS A 69 10.09 0.59 25.37
C CYS A 69 10.21 1.18 26.79
N GLY A 70 10.32 0.33 27.81
CA GLY A 70 10.47 0.74 29.21
C GLY A 70 11.80 1.43 29.51
N ASP A 71 12.87 1.04 28.82
CA ASP A 71 14.19 1.68 28.96
C ASP A 71 14.14 3.13 28.40
N VAL A 72 13.28 3.44 27.43
CA VAL A 72 13.12 4.77 26.83
C VAL A 72 12.05 5.59 27.56
N TYR A 73 10.91 4.97 27.86
CA TYR A 73 9.78 5.63 28.53
C TYR A 73 9.30 4.79 29.72
N PRO A 74 9.92 4.95 30.89
CA PRO A 74 9.69 4.09 32.07
C PRO A 74 8.39 4.40 32.84
N ALA A 75 7.66 5.45 32.48
CA ALA A 75 6.44 5.85 33.18
C ALA A 75 5.27 4.86 33.03
N LEU A 76 5.40 3.83 32.18
CA LEU A 76 4.33 2.89 31.84
C LEU A 76 4.80 1.44 32.01
N ASP A 77 3.88 0.56 32.47
CA ASP A 77 4.09 -0.88 32.36
C ASP A 77 3.80 -1.34 30.93
N TRP A 78 4.87 -1.53 30.16
CA TRP A 78 4.80 -1.87 28.73
C TRP A 78 4.37 -3.30 28.46
N ARG A 79 4.55 -4.22 29.40
CA ARG A 79 4.25 -5.63 29.18
C ARG A 79 2.78 -5.89 28.84
N PRO A 80 1.79 -5.42 29.61
CA PRO A 80 0.38 -5.60 29.27
C PRO A 80 -0.03 -4.83 28.01
N VAL A 81 0.58 -3.68 27.73
CA VAL A 81 0.32 -2.88 26.52
C VAL A 81 0.72 -3.67 25.27
N ILE A 82 1.97 -4.14 25.21
CA ILE A 82 2.50 -4.89 24.05
C ILE A 82 1.75 -6.23 23.89
N ASP A 83 1.50 -6.95 24.97
CA ASP A 83 0.74 -8.21 24.93
C ASP A 83 -0.69 -8.00 24.44
N GLY A 84 -1.36 -6.96 24.93
CA GLY A 84 -2.72 -6.60 24.52
C GLY A 84 -2.79 -6.20 23.05
N ALA A 85 -1.88 -5.34 22.60
CA ALA A 85 -1.81 -4.89 21.22
C ALA A 85 -1.55 -6.06 20.26
N CYS A 86 -0.54 -6.91 20.55
CA CYS A 86 -0.26 -8.11 19.75
C CYS A 86 -1.47 -9.06 19.67
N LYS A 87 -2.21 -9.27 20.78
CA LYS A 87 -3.42 -10.10 20.79
C LYS A 87 -4.53 -9.53 19.92
N LEU A 88 -4.72 -8.21 19.92
CA LEU A 88 -5.71 -7.55 19.04
C LEU A 88 -5.35 -7.73 17.57
N VAL A 89 -4.09 -7.48 17.21
CA VAL A 89 -3.60 -7.66 15.84
C VAL A 89 -3.76 -9.12 15.39
N LEU A 90 -3.29 -10.10 16.18
CA LEU A 90 -3.44 -11.52 15.86
C LEU A 90 -4.90 -11.95 15.73
N ARG A 91 -5.78 -11.44 16.59
CA ARG A 91 -7.22 -11.72 16.50
C ARG A 91 -7.80 -11.16 15.19
N HIS A 92 -7.45 -9.93 14.85
CA HIS A 92 -7.91 -9.29 13.60
C HIS A 92 -7.46 -10.09 12.36
N LEU A 93 -6.19 -10.47 12.29
CA LEU A 93 -5.64 -11.27 11.18
C LEU A 93 -6.35 -12.63 11.04
N ARG A 94 -6.61 -13.31 12.17
CA ARG A 94 -7.26 -14.64 12.20
C ARG A 94 -8.76 -14.58 11.94
N THR A 95 -9.42 -13.48 12.30
CA THR A 95 -10.86 -13.33 12.04
C THR A 95 -11.13 -13.15 10.55
N GLY A 96 -10.19 -12.54 9.82
CA GLY A 96 -10.34 -12.26 8.40
C GLY A 96 -11.51 -11.31 8.09
N THR A 97 -11.85 -11.22 6.82
CA THR A 97 -13.02 -10.45 6.37
C THR A 97 -14.30 -11.23 6.66
N PRO A 98 -15.30 -10.62 7.32
CA PRO A 98 -16.58 -11.28 7.57
C PRO A 98 -17.21 -11.77 6.26
N SER A 99 -17.74 -12.98 6.27
CA SER A 99 -18.52 -13.50 5.14
C SER A 99 -19.73 -12.61 4.86
N ARG A 100 -20.00 -12.33 3.60
CA ARG A 100 -21.17 -11.59 3.15
C ARG A 100 -22.05 -12.49 2.29
N PRO A 101 -23.39 -12.39 2.40
CA PRO A 101 -24.27 -13.10 1.51
C PRO A 101 -23.98 -12.72 0.05
N LEU A 102 -23.89 -13.71 -0.82
CA LEU A 102 -23.92 -13.47 -2.26
C LEU A 102 -25.36 -13.30 -2.69
N VAL A 103 -25.67 -12.14 -3.24
CA VAL A 103 -26.98 -11.85 -3.81
C VAL A 103 -26.88 -11.95 -5.32
N ALA A 104 -27.74 -12.73 -5.94
CA ALA A 104 -27.83 -12.82 -7.39
C ALA A 104 -28.15 -11.43 -7.96
N ALA A 105 -27.32 -10.97 -8.87
CA ALA A 105 -27.50 -9.73 -9.61
C ALA A 105 -27.30 -9.99 -11.09
N PRO A 106 -28.00 -9.26 -11.96
CA PRO A 106 -27.77 -9.38 -13.40
C PRO A 106 -26.32 -9.01 -13.73
N PRO A 107 -25.72 -9.66 -14.75
CA PRO A 107 -24.36 -9.33 -15.16
C PRO A 107 -24.30 -7.86 -15.62
N THR A 108 -23.42 -7.08 -14.98
CA THR A 108 -23.21 -5.66 -15.33
C THR A 108 -22.23 -5.47 -16.49
N GLY A 109 -21.75 -6.56 -17.08
CA GLY A 109 -20.66 -6.55 -18.05
C GLY A 109 -19.29 -6.26 -17.42
N THR A 110 -18.24 -6.47 -18.18
CA THR A 110 -16.89 -6.08 -17.78
C THR A 110 -16.75 -4.57 -17.90
N ARG A 111 -16.41 -3.90 -16.79
CA ARG A 111 -16.00 -2.50 -16.86
C ARG A 111 -14.53 -2.44 -17.22
N TRP A 112 -14.19 -1.53 -18.10
CA TRP A 112 -12.83 -1.36 -18.59
C TRP A 112 -12.22 -0.03 -18.13
N SER A 113 -10.94 -0.03 -17.83
CA SER A 113 -10.12 1.19 -17.74
C SER A 113 -9.55 1.56 -19.10
N VAL A 114 -9.27 0.56 -19.93
CA VAL A 114 -9.01 0.70 -21.36
C VAL A 114 -9.76 -0.42 -22.06
N ASP A 115 -10.70 -0.08 -22.92
CA ASP A 115 -11.64 -1.04 -23.49
C ASP A 115 -10.92 -2.21 -24.19
N GLY A 116 -11.34 -3.42 -23.86
CA GLY A 116 -10.76 -4.66 -24.37
C GLY A 116 -9.31 -4.96 -23.92
N LEU A 117 -8.66 -4.09 -23.13
CA LEU A 117 -7.25 -4.27 -22.72
C LEU A 117 -7.06 -4.31 -21.20
N ILE A 118 -7.60 -3.34 -20.47
CA ILE A 118 -7.41 -3.22 -19.02
C ILE A 118 -8.75 -3.23 -18.30
N PRO A 119 -9.14 -4.36 -17.68
CA PRO A 119 -10.36 -4.41 -16.86
C PRO A 119 -10.24 -3.53 -15.62
N LYS A 120 -11.30 -2.84 -15.26
CA LYS A 120 -11.34 -1.95 -14.09
C LYS A 120 -11.30 -2.76 -12.80
N GLY A 121 -10.38 -2.38 -11.89
CA GLY A 121 -10.24 -3.02 -10.59
C GLY A 121 -9.53 -4.39 -10.61
N MET A 122 -8.93 -4.77 -11.74
CA MET A 122 -8.16 -5.99 -11.88
C MET A 122 -6.71 -5.68 -12.28
N THR A 123 -5.79 -6.56 -11.89
CA THR A 123 -4.39 -6.48 -12.31
C THR A 123 -4.25 -6.97 -13.76
N THR A 124 -3.61 -6.17 -14.59
CA THR A 124 -3.22 -6.55 -15.94
C THR A 124 -1.70 -6.70 -16.01
N VAL A 125 -1.21 -7.78 -16.59
CA VAL A 125 0.22 -8.04 -16.78
C VAL A 125 0.56 -7.94 -18.26
N ILE A 126 1.52 -7.08 -18.61
CA ILE A 126 2.07 -6.94 -19.96
C ILE A 126 3.48 -7.53 -19.96
N PHE A 127 3.70 -8.55 -20.76
CA PHE A 127 5.00 -9.22 -20.85
C PHE A 127 5.52 -9.21 -22.29
N GLY A 128 6.83 -9.38 -22.45
CA GLY A 128 7.51 -9.40 -23.73
C GLY A 128 9.03 -9.19 -23.53
N ASP A 129 9.79 -9.35 -24.58
CA ASP A 129 11.26 -9.22 -24.56
C ASP A 129 11.73 -7.81 -24.19
N GLY A 130 13.02 -7.70 -23.83
CA GLY A 130 13.69 -6.42 -23.64
C GLY A 130 13.57 -5.57 -24.90
N GLY A 131 13.28 -4.28 -24.77
CA GLY A 131 13.12 -3.37 -25.91
C GLY A 131 11.80 -3.47 -26.68
N ALA A 132 10.89 -4.37 -26.32
CA ALA A 132 9.58 -4.55 -26.98
C ALA A 132 8.59 -3.38 -26.81
N GLY A 133 8.99 -2.28 -26.15
CA GLY A 133 8.16 -1.07 -26.00
C GLY A 133 7.14 -1.12 -24.85
N LYS A 134 7.25 -2.07 -23.91
CA LYS A 134 6.31 -2.20 -22.78
C LYS A 134 6.15 -0.91 -21.96
N SER A 135 7.27 -0.26 -21.63
CA SER A 135 7.28 1.01 -20.87
C SER A 135 6.64 2.15 -21.67
N MET A 136 6.87 2.19 -23.00
CA MET A 136 6.21 3.15 -23.90
C MET A 136 4.71 2.91 -23.94
N LEU A 137 4.29 1.66 -24.03
CA LEU A 137 2.86 1.30 -24.00
C LEU A 137 2.22 1.70 -22.68
N ALA A 138 2.85 1.41 -21.56
CA ALA A 138 2.36 1.79 -20.23
C ALA A 138 2.20 3.31 -20.10
N LEU A 139 3.19 4.08 -20.57
CA LEU A 139 3.13 5.54 -20.55
C LEU A 139 2.09 6.09 -21.53
N SER A 140 1.94 5.47 -22.71
CA SER A 140 0.89 5.82 -23.67
C SER A 140 -0.51 5.59 -23.11
N LEU A 141 -0.72 4.49 -22.37
CA LEU A 141 -1.98 4.20 -21.66
C LEU A 141 -2.29 5.25 -20.60
N ALA A 142 -1.26 5.70 -19.85
CA ALA A 142 -1.40 6.78 -18.87
C ALA A 142 -1.81 8.10 -19.54
N VAL A 143 -1.12 8.50 -20.61
CA VAL A 143 -1.44 9.70 -21.38
C VAL A 143 -2.86 9.63 -21.96
N SER A 144 -3.21 8.49 -22.53
CA SER A 144 -4.54 8.25 -23.11
C SER A 144 -5.64 8.41 -22.05
N GLY A 145 -5.44 7.82 -20.86
CA GLY A 145 -6.41 7.94 -19.76
C GLY A 145 -6.56 9.37 -19.23
N ILE A 146 -5.46 10.11 -19.08
CA ILE A 146 -5.48 11.51 -18.60
C ILE A 146 -6.15 12.44 -19.60
N LEU A 147 -5.89 12.26 -20.91
CA LEU A 147 -6.45 13.12 -21.96
C LEU A 147 -7.84 12.65 -22.43
N GLY A 148 -8.31 11.48 -21.98
CA GLY A 148 -9.55 10.88 -22.51
C GLY A 148 -9.47 10.53 -23.99
N GLN A 149 -8.28 10.49 -24.59
CA GLN A 149 -8.06 10.28 -26.01
C GLN A 149 -7.69 8.82 -26.29
N PRO A 150 -8.35 8.14 -27.23
CA PRO A 150 -8.04 6.76 -27.53
C PRO A 150 -6.64 6.60 -28.12
N LEU A 151 -5.96 5.50 -27.75
CA LEU A 151 -4.68 5.11 -28.36
C LEU A 151 -4.84 4.61 -29.79
N SER A 152 -5.99 4.04 -30.08
CA SER A 152 -6.39 3.52 -31.38
C SER A 152 -7.89 3.34 -31.42
N ASP A 153 -8.44 3.06 -32.59
CA ASP A 153 -9.89 2.81 -32.79
C ASP A 153 -10.42 1.66 -31.89
N ARG A 154 -9.54 0.83 -31.37
CA ARG A 154 -9.87 -0.33 -30.52
C ARG A 154 -9.81 -0.07 -29.04
N TRP A 155 -9.01 0.90 -28.60
CA TRP A 155 -8.65 1.07 -27.20
C TRP A 155 -9.03 2.46 -26.70
N ALA A 156 -10.32 2.60 -26.43
CA ALA A 156 -10.84 3.79 -25.77
C ALA A 156 -10.56 3.73 -24.26
N PRO A 157 -9.92 4.75 -23.69
CA PRO A 157 -9.68 4.81 -22.25
C PRO A 157 -10.94 5.25 -21.52
N ALA A 158 -11.09 4.79 -20.26
CA ALA A 158 -11.88 5.55 -19.30
C ALA A 158 -11.03 6.74 -18.80
N GLU A 159 -11.66 7.89 -18.66
CA GLU A 159 -10.98 9.06 -18.09
C GLU A 159 -10.48 8.78 -16.68
N VAL A 160 -9.25 9.21 -16.41
CA VAL A 160 -8.64 9.12 -15.08
C VAL A 160 -8.03 10.47 -14.73
N ASP A 161 -8.18 10.89 -13.48
CA ASP A 161 -7.67 12.19 -13.02
C ASP A 161 -6.17 12.14 -12.76
N ARG A 162 -5.64 10.96 -12.40
CA ARG A 162 -4.25 10.82 -11.98
C ARG A 162 -3.73 9.39 -12.18
N VAL A 163 -2.46 9.30 -12.57
CA VAL A 163 -1.72 8.03 -12.72
C VAL A 163 -0.46 8.07 -11.84
N LEU A 164 -0.21 7.00 -11.10
CA LEU A 164 1.06 6.77 -10.42
C LEU A 164 1.90 5.80 -11.25
N TYR A 165 3.03 6.27 -11.76
CA TYR A 165 4.00 5.48 -12.52
C TYR A 165 5.15 5.05 -11.61
N LEU A 166 5.25 3.76 -11.35
CA LEU A 166 6.30 3.16 -10.53
C LEU A 166 7.33 2.49 -11.44
N ASP A 167 8.61 2.77 -11.26
CA ASP A 167 9.66 2.21 -12.11
C ASP A 167 10.89 1.78 -11.33
N TRP A 168 11.53 0.71 -11.81
CA TRP A 168 12.75 0.13 -11.24
C TRP A 168 13.96 0.22 -12.17
N GLU A 169 13.76 0.59 -13.43
CA GLU A 169 14.78 0.40 -14.49
C GLU A 169 15.30 1.72 -15.05
N ALA A 170 14.45 2.75 -15.19
CA ALA A 170 14.84 4.00 -15.84
C ALA A 170 14.76 5.19 -14.88
N ASP A 171 15.47 6.25 -15.21
CA ASP A 171 15.42 7.52 -14.48
C ASP A 171 14.23 8.40 -14.92
N GLN A 172 13.99 9.45 -14.15
CA GLN A 172 12.91 10.40 -14.39
C GLN A 172 13.09 11.12 -15.74
N ALA A 173 14.31 11.52 -16.10
CA ALA A 173 14.59 12.25 -17.33
C ALA A 173 14.21 11.43 -18.58
N THR A 174 14.52 10.15 -18.57
CA THR A 174 14.11 9.22 -19.64
C THR A 174 12.60 9.15 -19.80
N HIS A 175 11.85 9.17 -18.69
CA HIS A 175 10.37 9.16 -18.76
C HIS A 175 9.81 10.52 -19.19
N GLU A 176 10.42 11.62 -18.82
CA GLU A 176 10.04 12.97 -19.26
C GLU A 176 10.24 13.13 -20.77
N GLU A 177 11.36 12.64 -21.33
CA GLU A 177 11.58 12.63 -22.79
C GLU A 177 10.55 11.77 -23.54
N ARG A 178 10.23 10.59 -23.01
CA ARG A 178 9.19 9.71 -23.55
C ARG A 178 7.82 10.36 -23.49
N LEU A 179 7.50 10.98 -22.36
CA LEU A 179 6.24 11.70 -22.17
C LEU A 179 6.13 12.86 -23.16
N TRP A 180 7.19 13.65 -23.31
CA TRP A 180 7.25 14.72 -24.31
C TRP A 180 6.98 14.20 -25.72
N SER A 181 7.63 13.11 -26.13
CA SER A 181 7.43 12.53 -27.45
C SER A 181 5.98 12.02 -27.70
N LEU A 182 5.29 11.58 -26.65
CA LEU A 182 3.90 11.14 -26.72
C LEU A 182 2.88 12.29 -26.75
N THR A 183 3.29 13.47 -26.30
CA THR A 183 2.40 14.63 -26.15
C THR A 183 2.62 15.73 -27.18
N VAL A 184 3.67 15.64 -27.97
CA VAL A 184 3.92 16.58 -29.09
C VAL A 184 2.70 16.61 -30.02
N GLY A 185 2.12 17.81 -30.22
CA GLY A 185 0.95 18.00 -31.06
C GLY A 185 -0.38 17.55 -30.46
N ARG A 186 -0.39 17.21 -29.19
CA ARG A 186 -1.61 16.89 -28.42
C ARG A 186 -1.91 17.96 -27.36
N GLU A 187 -3.01 17.79 -26.65
CA GLU A 187 -3.34 18.61 -25.49
C GLU A 187 -2.28 18.46 -24.39
N THR A 188 -2.08 19.53 -23.64
CA THR A 188 -1.12 19.56 -22.52
C THR A 188 -1.63 18.70 -21.36
N ILE A 189 -0.78 17.80 -20.87
CA ILE A 189 -1.08 17.04 -19.67
C ILE A 189 -1.07 17.98 -18.47
N PRO A 190 -2.10 17.98 -17.61
CA PRO A 190 -2.12 18.78 -16.40
C PRO A 190 -0.95 18.45 -15.47
N ALA A 191 -0.35 19.47 -14.87
CA ALA A 191 0.74 19.27 -13.93
C ALA A 191 0.30 18.37 -12.77
N GLY A 192 1.08 17.34 -12.46
CA GLY A 192 0.78 16.38 -11.40
C GLY A 192 -0.27 15.32 -11.75
N ALA A 193 -0.75 15.26 -13.00
CA ALA A 193 -1.64 14.17 -13.42
C ALA A 193 -0.90 12.83 -13.56
N ILE A 194 0.38 12.84 -13.94
CA ILE A 194 1.24 11.66 -13.90
C ILE A 194 2.29 11.88 -12.82
N LEU A 195 2.25 11.04 -11.78
CA LEU A 195 3.23 11.03 -10.69
C LEU A 195 4.24 9.93 -10.96
N TYR A 196 5.52 10.25 -10.96
CA TYR A 196 6.61 9.29 -11.08
C TYR A 196 7.24 9.00 -9.72
N ARG A 197 7.53 7.73 -9.46
CA ARG A 197 8.26 7.29 -8.27
C ARG A 197 9.28 6.21 -8.63
N PRO A 198 10.58 6.47 -8.51
CA PRO A 198 11.60 5.44 -8.63
C PRO A 198 11.51 4.48 -7.44
N LEU A 199 11.68 3.19 -7.70
CA LEU A 199 11.62 2.15 -6.68
C LEU A 199 12.97 1.45 -6.61
N PHE A 200 13.60 1.50 -5.45
CA PHE A 200 14.91 0.86 -5.20
C PHE A 200 14.79 -0.53 -4.58
N ARG A 201 13.57 -0.93 -4.18
CA ARG A 201 13.27 -2.23 -3.56
C ARG A 201 11.94 -2.76 -4.10
N PRO A 202 11.76 -4.09 -4.14
CA PRO A 202 10.46 -4.67 -4.45
C PRO A 202 9.37 -4.13 -3.53
N LEU A 203 8.17 -3.97 -4.05
CA LEU A 203 6.97 -3.74 -3.24
C LEU A 203 6.69 -5.06 -2.49
N VAL A 204 6.95 -5.06 -1.18
CA VAL A 204 6.73 -6.21 -0.29
C VAL A 204 5.49 -5.93 0.53
#